data_9d29ee3c508872060b76707b01c994a4
#
_entry.id   9d29ee3c508872060b76707b01c994a4
#
_cell.length_a   1.000
_cell.length_b   1.000
_cell.length_c   1.000
_cell.angle_alpha   90.00
_cell.angle_beta   90.00
_cell.angle_gamma   90.00
#
_symmetry.space_group_name_H-M   'P 1'
#
loop_
_entity.id
_entity.type
_entity.pdbx_description
1 polymer ?
#
loop_
_entity_poly.entity_id
_entity_poly.type
_entity_poly.pdbx_seq_one_letter_code
_entity_poly.pdbx_strand_id
1 'polypeptide(L)'
;MFTQMDHDTYDDSYIRGILNTVKTIAMVGVSANTSRPSYFAFKYLLERGYQMIPVNPAVGGQELLGRKVYAQLSDIPEPVDMVDIFRAPRYAVAIVEEALALSPRPQVIWMQLGIRNDEAAKLAEANGLKVVMNRCPKIEYGRLSSEIAWMGVNTRTLTARKPQLFGRGIQRMALNRVTIAGGATDATTRAQKPDEDTR
;
A
#
# COMPACT_ATOMS: atom_id res chain seq x y z
N MET A 1 17.44 -30.08 -0.29
CA MET A 1 16.54 -29.72 -1.39
C MET A 1 15.70 -28.57 -0.88
N PHE A 2 16.06 -27.31 -1.22
CA PHE A 2 15.28 -26.15 -0.77
C PHE A 2 14.02 -26.11 -1.64
N THR A 3 12.87 -26.33 -1.02
CA THR A 3 11.58 -26.17 -1.70
C THR A 3 11.42 -24.69 -2.02
N GLN A 4 11.44 -24.33 -3.29
CA GLN A 4 11.19 -22.95 -3.72
C GLN A 4 9.79 -22.54 -3.23
N MET A 5 9.68 -21.37 -2.58
CA MET A 5 8.39 -20.88 -2.09
C MET A 5 7.47 -20.54 -3.26
N ASP A 6 6.18 -20.87 -3.13
CA ASP A 6 5.15 -20.39 -4.04
C ASP A 6 4.84 -18.92 -3.71
N HIS A 7 5.17 -18.03 -4.65
CA HIS A 7 4.94 -16.59 -4.50
C HIS A 7 3.59 -16.13 -5.06
N ASP A 8 2.74 -17.01 -5.50
CA ASP A 8 1.38 -16.67 -5.93
C ASP A 8 0.43 -16.63 -4.71
N THR A 9 0.72 -17.47 -3.71
CA THR A 9 -0.05 -17.55 -2.46
C THR A 9 0.86 -17.50 -1.24
N TYR A 10 0.37 -16.89 -0.16
CA TYR A 10 1.07 -16.84 1.13
C TYR A 10 0.11 -17.19 2.25
N ASP A 11 0.54 -18.05 3.16
CA ASP A 11 -0.20 -18.30 4.38
C ASP A 11 -0.25 -17.05 5.26
N ASP A 12 -1.40 -16.82 5.89
CA ASP A 12 -1.58 -15.69 6.83
C ASP A 12 -0.58 -15.74 7.98
N SER A 13 -0.19 -16.93 8.43
CA SER A 13 0.83 -17.13 9.45
C SER A 13 2.21 -16.65 9.01
N TYR A 14 2.58 -16.87 7.75
CA TYR A 14 3.84 -16.40 7.19
C TYR A 14 3.92 -14.87 7.15
N ILE A 15 2.90 -14.23 6.57
CA ILE A 15 2.82 -12.76 6.51
C ILE A 15 2.76 -12.15 7.90
N ARG A 16 1.91 -12.69 8.78
CA ARG A 16 1.78 -12.23 10.18
C ARG A 16 3.09 -12.39 10.94
N GLY A 17 3.80 -13.51 10.74
CA GLY A 17 5.11 -13.75 11.35
C GLY A 17 6.13 -12.68 10.93
N ILE A 18 6.18 -12.30 9.66
CA ILE A 18 7.03 -11.22 9.17
C ILE A 18 6.64 -9.89 9.83
N LEU A 19 5.38 -9.47 9.70
CA LEU A 19 4.93 -8.17 10.19
C LEU A 19 5.05 -8.01 11.71
N ASN A 20 4.99 -9.10 12.48
CA ASN A 20 5.16 -9.07 13.93
C ASN A 20 6.64 -9.04 14.37
N THR A 21 7.57 -9.50 13.54
CA THR A 21 8.99 -9.60 13.90
C THR A 21 9.82 -8.41 13.42
N VAL A 22 9.52 -7.84 12.25
CA VAL A 22 10.23 -6.69 11.71
C VAL A 22 9.88 -5.42 12.51
N LYS A 23 10.88 -4.59 12.76
CA LYS A 23 10.74 -3.29 13.44
C LYS A 23 11.18 -2.15 12.54
N THR A 24 12.29 -2.32 11.86
CA THR A 24 12.91 -1.32 11.01
C THR A 24 12.72 -1.67 9.54
N ILE A 25 12.08 -0.79 8.79
CA ILE A 25 11.72 -1.01 7.39
C ILE A 25 12.34 0.08 6.52
N ALA A 26 13.26 -0.29 5.63
CA ALA A 26 13.77 0.60 4.59
C ALA A 26 12.84 0.51 3.36
N MET A 27 12.18 1.62 3.03
CA MET A 27 11.29 1.69 1.87
C MET A 27 12.00 2.33 0.68
N VAL A 28 12.35 1.52 -0.32
CA VAL A 28 13.11 1.94 -1.51
C VAL A 28 12.16 2.42 -2.61
N GLY A 29 12.33 3.66 -3.04
CA GLY A 29 11.49 4.29 -4.07
C GLY A 29 10.28 5.03 -3.50
N VAL A 30 10.33 5.39 -2.24
CA VAL A 30 9.30 6.24 -1.62
C VAL A 30 9.26 7.61 -2.28
N SER A 31 8.07 8.18 -2.43
CA SER A 31 7.84 9.50 -3.00
C SER A 31 7.34 10.48 -1.93
N ALA A 32 7.84 11.72 -1.99
CA ALA A 32 7.31 12.81 -1.17
C ALA A 32 5.93 13.31 -1.65
N ASN A 33 5.51 12.92 -2.85
CA ASN A 33 4.21 13.27 -3.38
C ASN A 33 3.10 12.54 -2.61
N THR A 34 2.25 13.30 -1.92
CA THR A 34 1.18 12.81 -1.07
C THR A 34 0.08 12.03 -1.81
N SER A 35 0.03 12.08 -3.14
CA SER A 35 -0.91 11.29 -3.95
C SER A 35 -0.37 9.91 -4.34
N ARG A 36 0.89 9.63 -4.06
CA ARG A 36 1.53 8.37 -4.45
C ARG A 36 1.27 7.24 -3.43
N PRO A 37 1.03 6.00 -3.91
CA PRO A 37 0.83 4.85 -3.02
C PRO A 37 1.96 4.62 -2.02
N SER A 38 3.22 4.89 -2.40
CA SER A 38 4.37 4.76 -1.51
C SER A 38 4.32 5.72 -0.32
N TYR A 39 3.81 6.96 -0.52
CA TYR A 39 3.62 7.91 0.58
C TYR A 39 2.59 7.39 1.60
N PHE A 40 1.44 6.90 1.13
CA PHE A 40 0.40 6.37 2.01
C PHE A 40 0.85 5.11 2.76
N ALA A 41 1.57 4.21 2.09
CA ALA A 41 2.10 3.02 2.72
C ALA A 41 3.13 3.40 3.81
N PHE A 42 4.05 4.30 3.49
CA PHE A 42 5.06 4.80 4.42
C PHE A 42 4.40 5.44 5.67
N LYS A 43 3.48 6.39 5.45
CA LYS A 43 2.76 7.08 6.54
C LYS A 43 2.01 6.07 7.41
N TYR A 44 1.26 5.16 6.82
CA TYR A 44 0.49 4.17 7.56
C TYR A 44 1.37 3.28 8.45
N LEU A 45 2.46 2.73 7.90
CA LEU A 45 3.36 1.86 8.66
C LEU A 45 4.07 2.64 9.78
N LEU A 46 4.44 3.89 9.53
CA LEU A 46 4.99 4.79 10.55
C LEU A 46 4.00 4.99 11.71
N GLU A 47 2.72 5.23 11.41
CA GLU A 47 1.64 5.38 12.40
C GLU A 47 1.36 4.07 13.17
N ARG A 48 1.73 2.91 12.62
CA ARG A 48 1.65 1.61 13.30
C ARG A 48 2.88 1.28 14.15
N GLY A 49 3.82 2.22 14.25
CA GLY A 49 4.97 2.11 15.16
C GLY A 49 6.21 1.46 14.53
N TYR A 50 6.21 1.17 13.23
CA TYR A 50 7.43 0.74 12.55
C TYR A 50 8.44 1.89 12.45
N GLN A 51 9.71 1.58 12.59
CA GLN A 51 10.78 2.51 12.26
C GLN A 51 10.95 2.53 10.73
N MET A 52 10.37 3.56 10.11
CA MET A 52 10.38 3.70 8.67
C MET A 52 11.57 4.54 8.20
N ILE A 53 12.36 4.00 7.28
CA ILE A 53 13.51 4.66 6.67
C ILE A 53 13.22 4.88 5.19
N PRO A 54 13.06 6.12 4.74
CA PRO A 54 12.80 6.39 3.33
C PRO A 54 14.10 6.37 2.54
N VAL A 55 14.11 5.63 1.41
CA VAL A 55 15.26 5.53 0.50
C VAL A 55 14.83 5.93 -0.91
N ASN A 56 15.46 6.99 -1.43
CA ASN A 56 15.22 7.42 -2.80
C ASN A 56 16.38 8.31 -3.28
N PRO A 57 17.16 7.90 -4.30
CA PRO A 57 18.30 8.68 -4.79
C PRO A 57 17.93 10.05 -5.33
N ALA A 58 16.71 10.24 -5.86
CA ALA A 58 16.27 11.51 -6.43
C ALA A 58 16.05 12.61 -5.38
N VAL A 59 15.84 12.24 -4.11
CA VAL A 59 15.52 13.17 -3.00
C VAL A 59 16.34 12.86 -1.75
N GLY A 60 17.47 12.21 -1.91
CA GLY A 60 18.41 11.94 -0.81
C GLY A 60 18.82 13.23 -0.08
N GLY A 61 18.92 13.15 1.23
CA GLY A 61 19.23 14.29 2.11
C GLY A 61 18.02 15.15 2.49
N GLN A 62 16.87 14.98 1.85
CA GLN A 62 15.62 15.65 2.23
C GLN A 62 14.96 14.95 3.43
N GLU A 63 13.85 15.50 3.89
CA GLU A 63 13.05 14.92 4.97
C GLU A 63 11.66 14.52 4.46
N LEU A 64 11.18 13.36 4.92
CA LEU A 64 9.85 12.85 4.64
C LEU A 64 9.17 12.42 5.95
N LEU A 65 8.09 13.09 6.33
CA LEU A 65 7.35 12.80 7.57
C LEU A 65 8.25 12.70 8.82
N GLY A 66 9.19 13.63 8.98
CA GLY A 66 10.13 13.66 10.09
C GLY A 66 11.26 12.62 10.00
N ARG A 67 11.47 12.01 8.82
CA ARG A 67 12.51 11.00 8.59
C ARG A 67 13.45 11.46 7.48
N LYS A 68 14.76 11.39 7.73
CA LYS A 68 15.79 11.67 6.73
C LYS A 68 15.69 10.66 5.59
N VAL A 69 15.69 11.15 4.35
CA VAL A 69 15.72 10.32 3.15
C VAL A 69 17.17 9.98 2.81
N TYR A 70 17.48 8.70 2.68
CA TYR A 70 18.78 8.23 2.22
C TYR A 70 18.78 8.03 0.71
N ALA A 71 19.92 8.18 0.06
CA ALA A 71 20.05 7.98 -1.38
C ALA A 71 20.04 6.49 -1.73
N GLN A 72 20.66 5.66 -0.91
CA GLN A 72 20.84 4.21 -1.10
C GLN A 72 20.79 3.48 0.25
N LEU A 73 20.67 2.16 0.23
CA LEU A 73 20.56 1.35 1.45
C LEU A 73 21.85 1.39 2.28
N SER A 74 23.00 1.42 1.62
CA SER A 74 24.32 1.47 2.29
C SER A 74 24.57 2.76 3.07
N ASP A 75 23.81 3.83 2.83
CA ASP A 75 23.92 5.08 3.57
C ASP A 75 23.20 5.06 4.93
N ILE A 76 22.41 4.01 5.18
CA ILE A 76 21.62 3.86 6.43
C ILE A 76 22.55 3.42 7.55
N PRO A 77 22.67 4.20 8.66
CA PRO A 77 23.58 3.87 9.75
C PRO A 77 23.06 2.81 10.72
N GLU A 78 21.77 2.50 10.66
CA GLU A 78 21.08 1.59 11.58
C GLU A 78 20.72 0.26 10.91
N PRO A 79 20.62 -0.84 11.67
CA PRO A 79 20.17 -2.12 11.13
C PRO A 79 18.76 -2.05 10.54
N VAL A 80 18.58 -2.69 9.40
CA VAL A 80 17.29 -2.81 8.68
C VAL A 80 16.80 -4.24 8.76
N ASP A 81 15.55 -4.46 9.21
CA ASP A 81 14.96 -5.79 9.27
C ASP A 81 14.31 -6.19 7.95
N MET A 82 13.70 -5.23 7.26
CA MET A 82 12.98 -5.47 6.00
C MET A 82 13.28 -4.37 4.98
N VAL A 83 13.49 -4.78 3.73
CA VAL A 83 13.57 -3.87 2.58
C VAL A 83 12.26 -3.98 1.79
N ASP A 84 11.49 -2.87 1.74
CA ASP A 84 10.21 -2.76 1.04
C ASP A 84 10.40 -2.00 -0.28
N ILE A 85 10.18 -2.67 -1.42
CA ILE A 85 10.56 -2.21 -2.76
C ILE A 85 9.36 -1.60 -3.48
N PHE A 86 9.41 -0.28 -3.71
CA PHE A 86 8.48 0.50 -4.54
C PHE A 86 9.08 0.91 -5.90
N ARG A 87 10.04 0.16 -6.39
CA ARG A 87 10.67 0.40 -7.71
C ARG A 87 10.16 -0.61 -8.72
N ALA A 88 10.25 -0.25 -10.02
CA ALA A 88 9.87 -1.18 -11.09
C ALA A 88 10.64 -2.51 -10.98
N PRO A 89 10.03 -3.64 -11.38
CA PRO A 89 10.59 -4.99 -11.21
C PRO A 89 12.03 -5.15 -11.71
N ARG A 90 12.43 -4.45 -12.77
CA ARG A 90 13.79 -4.48 -13.33
C ARG A 90 14.88 -4.01 -12.37
N TYR A 91 14.53 -3.28 -11.31
CA TYR A 91 15.49 -2.81 -10.32
C TYR A 91 15.60 -3.74 -9.11
N ALA A 92 14.73 -4.76 -9.01
CA ALA A 92 14.65 -5.58 -7.81
C ALA A 92 15.92 -6.38 -7.53
N VAL A 93 16.58 -6.92 -8.57
CA VAL A 93 17.85 -7.67 -8.40
C VAL A 93 18.92 -6.77 -7.77
N ALA A 94 19.17 -5.59 -8.35
CA ALA A 94 20.18 -4.66 -7.84
C ALA A 94 19.88 -4.21 -6.39
N ILE A 95 18.60 -4.00 -6.05
CA ILE A 95 18.20 -3.64 -4.67
C ILE A 95 18.44 -4.82 -3.71
N VAL A 96 18.19 -6.05 -4.14
CA VAL A 96 18.49 -7.24 -3.33
C VAL A 96 20.00 -7.43 -3.13
N GLU A 97 20.80 -7.22 -4.17
CA GLU A 97 22.27 -7.25 -4.05
C GLU A 97 22.77 -6.21 -3.05
N GLU A 98 22.26 -4.98 -3.12
CA GLU A 98 22.58 -3.93 -2.16
C GLU A 98 22.15 -4.30 -0.73
N ALA A 99 20.95 -4.88 -0.57
CA ALA A 99 20.48 -5.36 0.72
C ALA A 99 21.35 -6.48 1.31
N LEU A 100 21.82 -7.39 0.48
CA LEU A 100 22.71 -8.48 0.89
C LEU A 100 24.10 -8.00 1.30
N ALA A 101 24.53 -6.83 0.84
CA ALA A 101 25.81 -6.21 1.22
C ALA A 101 25.74 -5.52 2.58
N LEU A 102 24.55 -5.29 3.15
CA LEU A 102 24.41 -4.67 4.47
C LEU A 102 24.91 -5.58 5.59
N SER A 103 25.36 -4.96 6.68
CA SER A 103 25.80 -5.67 7.89
C SER A 103 25.23 -4.98 9.14
N PRO A 104 24.30 -5.64 9.87
CA PRO A 104 23.71 -6.94 9.58
C PRO A 104 22.79 -6.93 8.34
N ARG A 105 22.63 -8.10 7.71
CA ARG A 105 21.71 -8.27 6.59
C ARG A 105 20.25 -8.18 7.04
N PRO A 106 19.34 -7.65 6.21
CA PRO A 106 17.92 -7.70 6.49
C PRO A 106 17.43 -9.16 6.53
N GLN A 107 16.29 -9.37 7.16
CA GLN A 107 15.66 -10.69 7.22
C GLN A 107 14.65 -10.89 6.10
N VAL A 108 14.14 -9.80 5.51
CA VAL A 108 12.99 -9.82 4.59
C VAL A 108 13.21 -8.88 3.42
N ILE A 109 12.92 -9.38 2.22
CA ILE A 109 12.69 -8.58 1.01
C ILE A 109 11.18 -8.59 0.72
N TRP A 110 10.61 -7.40 0.59
CA TRP A 110 9.19 -7.23 0.29
C TRP A 110 9.02 -6.44 -0.99
N MET A 111 8.39 -7.03 -2.00
CA MET A 111 8.08 -6.39 -3.28
C MET A 111 6.60 -6.02 -3.30
N GLN A 112 6.33 -4.76 -3.52
CA GLN A 112 4.99 -4.16 -3.48
C GLN A 112 4.03 -4.72 -4.54
N LEU A 113 2.74 -4.37 -4.40
CA LEU A 113 1.71 -4.69 -5.39
C LEU A 113 2.14 -4.33 -6.81
N GLY A 114 2.02 -5.29 -7.73
CA GLY A 114 2.44 -5.16 -9.12
C GLY A 114 3.95 -5.31 -9.33
N ILE A 115 4.72 -5.58 -8.27
CA ILE A 115 6.16 -5.82 -8.37
C ILE A 115 6.42 -7.30 -8.10
N ARG A 116 6.92 -7.98 -9.14
CA ARG A 116 7.36 -9.37 -9.09
C ARG A 116 8.66 -9.50 -9.86
N ASN A 117 9.63 -10.16 -9.28
CA ASN A 117 10.88 -10.51 -9.92
C ASN A 117 11.40 -11.82 -9.30
N ASP A 118 11.24 -12.92 -10.05
CA ASP A 118 11.56 -14.25 -9.56
C ASP A 118 13.10 -14.48 -9.43
N GLU A 119 13.92 -13.75 -10.20
CA GLU A 119 15.37 -13.77 -10.07
C GLU A 119 15.82 -13.14 -8.75
N ALA A 120 15.29 -11.95 -8.43
CA ALA A 120 15.54 -11.28 -7.17
C ALA A 120 15.06 -12.11 -5.97
N ALA A 121 13.91 -12.80 -6.10
CA ALA A 121 13.40 -13.69 -5.07
C ALA A 121 14.34 -14.86 -4.83
N LYS A 122 14.76 -15.55 -5.88
CA LYS A 122 15.73 -16.67 -5.79
C LYS A 122 17.05 -16.23 -5.16
N LEU A 123 17.54 -15.06 -5.55
CA LEU A 123 18.77 -14.51 -4.99
C LEU A 123 18.65 -14.28 -3.48
N ALA A 124 17.56 -13.66 -3.05
CA ALA A 124 17.29 -13.37 -1.63
C ALA A 124 17.12 -14.67 -0.83
N GLU A 125 16.32 -15.62 -1.31
CA GLU A 125 16.05 -16.89 -0.65
C GLU A 125 17.30 -17.78 -0.55
N ALA A 126 18.13 -17.82 -1.61
CA ALA A 126 19.42 -18.53 -1.59
C ALA A 126 20.37 -18.00 -0.51
N ASN A 127 20.19 -16.74 -0.07
CA ASN A 127 20.92 -16.11 1.01
C ASN A 127 20.17 -16.12 2.36
N GLY A 128 19.08 -16.90 2.47
CA GLY A 128 18.36 -17.13 3.71
C GLY A 128 17.35 -16.02 4.08
N LEU A 129 17.06 -15.09 3.18
CA LEU A 129 16.06 -14.05 3.42
C LEU A 129 14.66 -14.58 3.11
N LYS A 130 13.67 -14.10 3.86
CA LYS A 130 12.26 -14.30 3.52
C LYS A 130 11.86 -13.35 2.39
N VAL A 131 11.02 -13.81 1.47
CA VAL A 131 10.59 -13.00 0.33
C VAL A 131 9.06 -12.96 0.27
N VAL A 132 8.53 -11.76 0.04
CA VAL A 132 7.12 -11.54 -0.30
C VAL A 132 7.06 -10.72 -1.57
N MET A 133 6.27 -11.15 -2.56
CA MET A 133 6.08 -10.44 -3.82
C MET A 133 4.62 -10.10 -4.06
N ASN A 134 4.38 -9.00 -4.80
CA ASN A 134 3.05 -8.58 -5.23
C ASN A 134 2.07 -8.43 -4.05
N ARG A 135 2.53 -7.91 -2.93
CA ARG A 135 1.70 -7.60 -1.74
C ARG A 135 2.06 -6.22 -1.20
N CYS A 136 1.09 -5.55 -0.57
CA CYS A 136 1.35 -4.30 0.13
C CYS A 136 1.33 -4.53 1.64
N PRO A 137 2.42 -4.24 2.38
CA PRO A 137 2.46 -4.49 3.82
C PRO A 137 1.40 -3.70 4.60
N LYS A 138 1.04 -2.50 4.14
CA LYS A 138 -0.10 -1.74 4.69
C LYS A 138 -1.41 -2.53 4.59
N ILE A 139 -1.69 -3.12 3.42
CA ILE A 139 -2.92 -3.87 3.16
C ILE A 139 -2.93 -5.16 3.97
N GLU A 140 -1.81 -5.88 3.97
CA GLU A 140 -1.68 -7.13 4.72
C GLU A 140 -1.79 -6.88 6.24
N TYR A 141 -1.17 -5.81 6.74
CA TYR A 141 -1.31 -5.43 8.14
C TYR A 141 -2.78 -5.15 8.49
N GLY A 142 -3.47 -4.28 7.73
CA GLY A 142 -4.87 -3.96 7.95
C GLY A 142 -5.79 -5.19 7.88
N ARG A 143 -5.52 -6.11 6.95
CA ARG A 143 -6.26 -7.37 6.82
C ARG A 143 -6.05 -8.29 8.02
N LEU A 144 -4.80 -8.43 8.47
CA LEU A 144 -4.43 -9.37 9.52
C LEU A 144 -4.67 -8.83 10.94
N SER A 145 -4.68 -7.50 11.12
CA SER A 145 -5.01 -6.85 12.39
C SER A 145 -6.52 -6.68 12.62
N SER A 146 -7.35 -7.17 11.69
CA SER A 146 -8.81 -7.03 11.72
C SER A 146 -9.33 -5.60 11.53
N GLU A 147 -8.48 -4.64 11.21
CA GLU A 147 -8.91 -3.25 10.92
C GLU A 147 -9.89 -3.19 9.75
N ILE A 148 -9.62 -3.98 8.70
CA ILE A 148 -10.50 -4.03 7.51
C ILE A 148 -11.81 -4.78 7.83
N ALA A 149 -11.77 -5.81 8.66
CA ALA A 149 -12.96 -6.56 9.09
C ALA A 149 -13.91 -5.69 9.92
N TRP A 150 -13.37 -4.84 10.79
CA TRP A 150 -14.16 -3.86 11.54
C TRP A 150 -14.90 -2.86 10.64
N MET A 151 -14.30 -2.49 9.50
CA MET A 151 -14.92 -1.60 8.52
C MET A 151 -15.93 -2.31 7.59
N GLY A 152 -16.26 -3.57 7.83
CA GLY A 152 -17.24 -4.35 7.04
C GLY A 152 -16.72 -4.86 5.70
N VAL A 153 -15.43 -4.73 5.43
CA VAL A 153 -14.78 -5.23 4.21
C VAL A 153 -14.13 -6.58 4.50
N ASN A 154 -14.87 -7.66 4.33
CA ASN A 154 -14.36 -9.02 4.52
C ASN A 154 -13.96 -9.64 3.17
N THR A 155 -12.92 -9.11 2.55
CA THR A 155 -12.32 -9.72 1.36
C THR A 155 -11.01 -10.41 1.72
N ARG A 156 -10.96 -11.73 1.57
CA ARG A 156 -9.74 -12.53 1.81
C ARG A 156 -8.63 -12.26 0.80
N THR A 157 -8.92 -11.51 -0.27
CA THR A 157 -7.96 -11.20 -1.33
C THR A 157 -8.11 -9.75 -1.76
N LEU A 158 -7.11 -8.92 -1.46
CA LEU A 158 -6.99 -7.57 -1.97
C LEU A 158 -6.05 -7.60 -3.19
N THR A 159 -6.61 -7.41 -4.38
CA THR A 159 -5.84 -7.30 -5.61
C THR A 159 -5.84 -5.87 -6.10
N ALA A 160 -4.71 -5.42 -6.67
CA ALA A 160 -4.63 -4.13 -7.36
C ALA A 160 -5.35 -4.15 -8.73
N ARG A 161 -5.81 -5.31 -9.20
CA ARG A 161 -6.59 -5.42 -10.43
C ARG A 161 -7.96 -4.82 -10.17
N LYS A 162 -8.34 -3.82 -10.97
CA LYS A 162 -9.73 -3.35 -11.02
C LYS A 162 -10.60 -4.58 -11.33
N PRO A 163 -11.61 -4.89 -10.51
CA PRO A 163 -12.55 -5.95 -10.85
C PRO A 163 -13.19 -5.60 -12.19
N GLN A 164 -13.10 -6.48 -13.17
CA GLN A 164 -13.90 -6.34 -14.37
C GLN A 164 -15.34 -6.65 -13.96
N LEU A 165 -16.12 -5.61 -13.82
CA LEU A 165 -17.55 -5.72 -13.53
C LEU A 165 -18.26 -6.23 -14.80
N PHE A 166 -18.31 -7.55 -14.94
CA PHE A 166 -19.21 -8.18 -15.90
C PHE A 166 -20.63 -8.14 -15.32
N GLY A 167 -21.45 -7.26 -15.87
CA GLY A 167 -22.88 -7.25 -15.70
C GLY A 167 -23.39 -6.62 -14.41
N ARG A 168 -24.24 -5.63 -14.55
CA ARG A 168 -25.14 -4.94 -13.59
C ARG A 168 -24.57 -4.76 -12.18
N GLY A 169 -23.75 -3.75 -12.05
CA GLY A 169 -22.91 -3.53 -10.90
C GLY A 169 -23.62 -3.17 -9.60
N ILE A 170 -23.00 -3.59 -8.54
CA ILE A 170 -23.22 -3.22 -7.13
C ILE A 170 -23.34 -1.70 -6.91
N GLN A 171 -22.82 -0.86 -7.80
CA GLN A 171 -22.95 0.59 -7.74
C GLN A 171 -24.40 1.12 -7.86
N ARG A 172 -25.36 0.33 -8.36
CA ARG A 172 -26.77 0.72 -8.38
C ARG A 172 -27.45 0.60 -7.01
N MET A 173 -26.90 -0.16 -6.08
CA MET A 173 -27.52 -0.32 -4.75
C MET A 173 -27.15 0.80 -3.76
N ALA A 174 -26.09 1.58 -4.01
CA ALA A 174 -25.65 2.64 -3.11
C ALA A 174 -26.31 4.01 -3.34
N LEU A 175 -27.16 4.15 -4.36
CA LEU A 175 -27.77 5.43 -4.74
C LEU A 175 -29.30 5.42 -4.74
N ASN A 176 -29.97 4.45 -4.13
CA ASN A 176 -31.38 4.59 -3.81
C ASN A 176 -31.51 5.60 -2.67
N ARG A 177 -31.67 6.89 -3.05
CA ARG A 177 -32.20 7.90 -2.15
C ARG A 177 -33.50 7.35 -1.55
N VAL A 178 -33.51 7.15 -0.26
CA VAL A 178 -34.75 7.00 0.51
C VAL A 178 -35.53 8.28 0.31
N THR A 179 -36.55 8.24 -0.54
CA THR A 179 -37.55 9.29 -0.63
C THR A 179 -38.38 9.16 0.65
N ILE A 180 -38.09 10.02 1.63
CA ILE A 180 -38.97 10.16 2.79
C ILE A 180 -40.24 10.80 2.24
N ALA A 181 -41.28 9.97 2.12
CA ALA A 181 -42.63 10.46 1.92
C ALA A 181 -43.08 11.13 3.25
N GLY A 182 -43.18 12.41 3.25
CA GLY A 182 -43.65 13.19 4.38
C GLY A 182 -44.42 14.40 3.94
N GLY A 183 -45.78 14.31 4.04
CA GLY A 183 -46.65 15.39 4.37
C GLY A 183 -46.98 16.41 3.26
N ALA A 184 -48.13 16.19 2.66
CA ALA A 184 -48.91 17.25 1.99
C ALA A 184 -49.27 18.36 2.97
N THR A 185 -49.02 19.61 2.57
CA THR A 185 -49.94 20.74 2.90
C THR A 185 -49.99 21.68 1.70
N ASP A 186 -51.18 21.78 1.22
CA ASP A 186 -51.77 22.67 0.24
C ASP A 186 -51.61 24.14 0.66
N ALA A 187 -51.15 24.98 -0.24
CA ALA A 187 -51.50 26.42 -0.21
C ALA A 187 -51.25 27.04 -1.59
N THR A 188 -52.33 27.11 -2.32
CA THR A 188 -52.60 27.99 -3.45
C THR A 188 -52.23 29.43 -3.13
N THR A 189 -51.40 30.09 -3.90
CA THR A 189 -51.53 31.52 -4.15
C THR A 189 -50.92 31.86 -5.51
N ARG A 190 -51.81 32.26 -6.35
CA ARG A 190 -51.67 32.82 -7.70
C ARG A 190 -51.29 34.28 -7.55
N ALA A 191 -50.21 34.73 -8.14
CA ALA A 191 -50.00 36.14 -8.38
C ALA A 191 -49.28 36.38 -9.71
N GLN A 192 -49.95 37.15 -10.49
CA GLN A 192 -49.78 37.65 -11.82
C GLN A 192 -48.42 38.31 -12.11
N LYS A 193 -48.05 38.18 -13.38
CA LYS A 193 -47.10 39.00 -14.12
C LYS A 193 -47.69 40.39 -14.36
N PRO A 194 -46.91 41.45 -14.48
CA PRO A 194 -47.16 42.50 -15.46
C PRO A 194 -46.01 42.60 -16.47
N ASP A 195 -46.44 42.72 -17.73
CA ASP A 195 -45.69 43.28 -18.84
C ASP A 195 -45.53 44.80 -18.65
N GLU A 196 -44.48 45.31 -19.22
CA GLU A 196 -44.30 46.63 -19.91
C GLU A 196 -42.78 46.86 -20.05
N ASP A 197 -42.23 46.87 -21.20
CA ASP A 197 -42.21 47.72 -22.39
C ASP A 197 -41.66 49.16 -22.12
N THR A 198 -40.70 49.49 -23.03
CA THR A 198 -40.29 50.86 -23.43
C THR A 198 -39.19 51.56 -22.60
N ARG A 199 -37.99 51.57 -23.04
CA ARG A 199 -37.27 52.59 -23.84
C ARG A 199 -35.76 52.27 -23.95
#